data_2f9bbd484415d7ad98604c720ee8f8b9
#
_entry.id   2f9bbd484415d7ad98604c720ee8f8b9
#
_cell.length_a   1.000
_cell.length_b   1.000
_cell.length_c   1.000
_cell.angle_alpha   90.00
_cell.angle_beta   90.00
_cell.angle_gamma   90.00
#
_symmetry.space_group_name_H-M   'P 1'
#
loop_
_entity.id
_entity.type
_entity.pdbx_description
1 polymer ?
#
loop_
_entity_poly.entity_id
_entity_poly.type
_entity_poly.pdbx_seq_one_letter_code
_entity_poly.pdbx_strand_id
1 'polypeptide(L)'
;MSHIECEKASEWELKQIITVVKYLYGIDISFLLKSREVCVSRSPATGRLRHVYLDGVLVMSLRSCDGFLVFTPAGWKTLREASLRLREVVVSADVARFVAEGKSLFSKHVEAADPEILPGDEVCVVSDDRIVAVGKAILPGKDMGIIRRGRAVKIRRGVS
;
A
#
# COMPACT_ATOMS: atom_id res chain seq x y z
N MET A 1 21.74 14.38 4.80
CA MET A 1 20.37 14.55 4.32
C MET A 1 20.31 14.20 2.86
N SER A 2 19.57 13.17 2.51
CA SER A 2 19.28 12.90 1.11
C SER A 2 18.31 13.96 0.60
N HIS A 3 18.73 14.76 -0.36
CA HIS A 3 17.82 15.63 -1.07
C HIS A 3 16.88 14.74 -1.89
N ILE A 4 15.61 14.76 -1.54
CA ILE A 4 14.60 14.11 -2.36
C ILE A 4 14.45 14.99 -3.61
N GLU A 5 14.98 14.51 -4.72
CA GLU A 5 14.76 15.17 -5.99
C GLU A 5 13.35 14.85 -6.47
N CYS A 6 12.40 15.69 -6.10
CA CYS A 6 11.06 15.59 -6.62
C CYS A 6 10.61 16.90 -7.25
N GLU A 7 9.81 16.79 -8.28
CA GLU A 7 9.25 17.90 -9.00
C GLU A 7 7.73 17.92 -8.80
N LYS A 8 7.14 19.09 -8.88
CA LYS A 8 5.68 19.21 -8.81
C LYS A 8 5.03 18.34 -9.91
N ALA A 9 4.04 17.56 -9.53
CA ALA A 9 3.31 16.71 -10.48
C ALA A 9 2.54 17.58 -11.49
N SER A 10 2.62 17.20 -12.77
CA SER A 10 1.80 17.83 -13.82
C SER A 10 0.33 17.39 -13.69
N GLU A 11 -0.57 18.14 -14.33
CA GLU A 11 -1.99 17.74 -14.37
C GLU A 11 -2.20 16.37 -15.00
N TRP A 12 -1.41 16.04 -16.02
CA TRP A 12 -1.44 14.72 -16.65
C TRP A 12 -1.03 13.61 -15.68
N GLU A 13 0.04 13.83 -14.93
CA GLU A 13 0.52 12.88 -13.93
C GLU A 13 -0.48 12.70 -12.80
N LEU A 14 -1.12 13.76 -12.34
CA LEU A 14 -2.19 13.69 -11.34
C LEU A 14 -3.35 12.84 -11.84
N LYS A 15 -3.78 13.03 -13.07
CA LYS A 15 -4.84 12.22 -13.68
C LYS A 15 -4.43 10.76 -13.81
N GLN A 16 -3.19 10.50 -14.19
CA GLN A 16 -2.64 9.14 -14.28
C GLN A 16 -2.68 8.44 -12.92
N ILE A 17 -2.21 9.10 -11.88
CA ILE A 17 -2.20 8.56 -10.53
C ILE A 17 -3.61 8.26 -10.06
N ILE A 18 -4.53 9.20 -10.19
CA ILE A 18 -5.94 9.05 -9.77
C ILE A 18 -6.59 7.88 -10.50
N THR A 19 -6.39 7.80 -11.81
CA THR A 19 -7.00 6.76 -12.65
C THR A 19 -6.46 5.37 -12.31
N VAL A 20 -5.14 5.24 -12.16
CA VAL A 20 -4.49 3.96 -11.86
C VAL A 20 -4.90 3.46 -10.48
N VAL A 21 -4.91 4.34 -9.48
CA VAL A 21 -5.33 3.98 -8.11
C VAL A 21 -6.79 3.56 -8.09
N LYS A 22 -7.67 4.27 -8.79
CA LYS A 22 -9.08 3.89 -8.88
C LYS A 22 -9.26 2.53 -9.54
N TYR A 23 -8.51 2.27 -10.60
CA TYR A 23 -8.55 0.98 -11.30
C TYR A 23 -8.05 -0.18 -10.44
N LEU A 24 -6.90 -0.01 -9.78
CA LEU A 24 -6.25 -1.07 -9.01
C LEU A 24 -6.92 -1.32 -7.65
N TYR A 25 -7.37 -0.26 -6.98
CA TYR A 25 -7.82 -0.33 -5.58
C TYR A 25 -9.28 0.03 -5.39
N GLY A 26 -9.94 0.55 -6.42
CA GLY A 26 -11.33 1.00 -6.30
C GLY A 26 -11.51 2.24 -5.44
N ILE A 27 -10.45 3.01 -5.22
CA ILE A 27 -10.42 4.16 -4.32
C ILE A 27 -10.22 5.45 -5.13
N ASP A 28 -11.03 6.47 -4.84
CA ASP A 28 -10.86 7.80 -5.41
C ASP A 28 -10.03 8.67 -4.47
N ILE A 29 -8.81 8.99 -4.87
CA ILE A 29 -7.89 9.83 -4.10
C ILE A 29 -7.79 11.25 -4.63
N SER A 30 -8.68 11.65 -5.53
CA SER A 30 -8.61 12.98 -6.18
C SER A 30 -8.60 14.11 -5.15
N PHE A 31 -9.40 14.03 -4.09
CA PHE A 31 -9.46 15.06 -3.06
C PHE A 31 -8.13 15.19 -2.29
N LEU A 32 -7.43 14.08 -2.03
CA LEU A 32 -6.11 14.10 -1.36
C LEU A 32 -5.08 14.83 -2.22
N LEU A 33 -5.05 14.52 -3.51
CA LEU A 33 -4.09 15.12 -4.44
C LEU A 33 -4.37 16.61 -4.70
N LYS A 34 -5.63 17.04 -4.58
CA LYS A 34 -6.02 18.45 -4.74
C LYS A 34 -5.74 19.28 -3.49
N SER A 35 -5.82 18.66 -2.30
CA SER A 35 -5.68 19.37 -1.03
C SER A 35 -4.26 19.39 -0.47
N ARG A 36 -3.35 18.64 -1.06
CA ARG A 36 -1.97 18.51 -0.60
C ARG A 36 -0.97 18.77 -1.72
N GLU A 37 0.25 19.09 -1.34
CA GLU A 37 1.34 19.23 -2.30
C GLU A 37 1.79 17.88 -2.81
N VAL A 38 1.66 17.66 -4.12
CA VAL A 38 2.06 16.42 -4.79
C VAL A 38 3.33 16.65 -5.58
N CYS A 39 4.35 15.87 -5.28
CA CYS A 39 5.62 15.92 -5.95
C CYS A 39 5.97 14.50 -6.42
N VAL A 40 6.64 14.41 -7.55
CA VAL A 40 6.97 13.11 -8.16
C VAL A 40 8.44 13.05 -8.51
N SER A 41 9.02 11.84 -8.47
CA SER A 41 10.30 11.57 -9.09
C SER A 41 10.08 10.74 -10.35
N ARG A 42 10.98 10.92 -11.32
CA ARG A 42 10.92 10.21 -12.60
C ARG A 42 12.21 9.45 -12.83
N SER A 43 12.12 8.37 -13.59
CA SER A 43 13.31 7.62 -14.00
C SER A 43 14.17 8.49 -14.91
N PRO A 44 15.46 8.68 -14.61
CA PRO A 44 16.37 9.43 -15.49
C PRO A 44 16.50 8.81 -16.88
N ALA A 45 16.37 7.49 -16.97
CA ALA A 45 16.53 6.77 -18.23
C ALA A 45 15.31 6.87 -19.14
N THR A 46 14.10 6.86 -18.58
CA THR A 46 12.85 6.76 -19.35
C THR A 46 11.91 7.95 -19.20
N GLY A 47 12.13 8.81 -18.21
CA GLY A 47 11.21 9.90 -17.87
C GLY A 47 9.89 9.45 -17.24
N ARG A 48 9.73 8.15 -17.00
CA ARG A 48 8.50 7.61 -16.42
C ARG A 48 8.40 7.91 -14.93
N LEU A 49 7.16 8.10 -14.47
CA LEU A 49 6.83 8.26 -13.07
C LEU A 49 7.40 7.10 -12.24
N ARG A 50 8.06 7.40 -11.14
CA ARG A 50 8.70 6.40 -10.28
C ARG A 50 8.19 6.43 -8.86
N HIS A 51 8.14 7.59 -8.23
CA HIS A 51 7.69 7.77 -6.85
C HIS A 51 6.73 8.94 -6.76
N VAL A 52 5.79 8.85 -5.82
CA VAL A 52 4.82 9.91 -5.53
C VAL A 52 4.94 10.30 -4.07
N TYR A 53 5.10 11.60 -3.82
CA TYR A 53 5.23 12.18 -2.48
C TYR A 53 4.05 13.10 -2.21
N LEU A 54 3.47 12.99 -1.02
CA LEU A 54 2.48 13.95 -0.50
C LEU A 54 3.12 14.70 0.68
N ASP A 55 3.17 16.02 0.58
CA ASP A 55 3.77 16.88 1.61
C ASP A 55 5.17 16.39 2.04
N GLY A 56 5.97 15.95 1.07
CA GLY A 56 7.34 15.46 1.30
C GLY A 56 7.46 14.02 1.75
N VAL A 57 6.35 13.31 1.92
CA VAL A 57 6.34 11.91 2.37
C VAL A 57 6.09 10.97 1.19
N LEU A 58 6.94 9.96 1.04
CA LEU A 58 6.79 8.94 -0.01
C LEU A 58 5.56 8.07 0.30
N VAL A 59 4.53 8.18 -0.54
CA VAL A 59 3.26 7.46 -0.34
C VAL A 59 3.01 6.36 -1.36
N MET A 60 3.59 6.46 -2.55
CA MET A 60 3.42 5.45 -3.60
C MET A 60 4.70 5.28 -4.39
N SER A 61 4.90 4.06 -4.91
CA SER A 61 5.96 3.75 -5.86
C SER A 61 5.39 3.00 -7.05
N LEU A 62 5.93 3.27 -8.23
CA LEU A 62 5.55 2.55 -9.45
C LEU A 62 6.47 1.33 -9.60
N ARG A 63 5.88 0.14 -9.68
CA ARG A 63 6.66 -1.08 -9.94
C ARG A 63 7.11 -1.11 -11.39
N SER A 64 8.40 -1.40 -11.60
CA SER A 64 8.99 -1.44 -12.94
C SER A 64 8.52 -2.62 -13.78
N CYS A 65 8.13 -3.73 -13.13
CA CYS A 65 7.77 -4.96 -13.83
C CYS A 65 6.37 -4.92 -14.49
N ASP A 66 5.42 -4.21 -13.89
CA ASP A 66 4.03 -4.19 -14.36
C ASP A 66 3.39 -2.80 -14.40
N GLY A 67 4.09 -1.77 -13.94
CA GLY A 67 3.58 -0.42 -13.91
C GLY A 67 2.53 -0.15 -12.84
N PHE A 68 2.34 -1.07 -11.90
CA PHE A 68 1.38 -0.88 -10.82
C PHE A 68 1.91 0.11 -9.79
N LEU A 69 1.02 1.00 -9.32
CA LEU A 69 1.30 1.87 -8.19
C LEU A 69 1.03 1.10 -6.89
N VAL A 70 2.03 1.03 -6.03
CA VAL A 70 1.92 0.36 -4.73
C VAL A 70 2.11 1.37 -3.62
N PHE A 71 1.27 1.28 -2.58
CA PHE A 71 1.35 2.17 -1.43
C PHE A 71 2.47 1.72 -0.48
N THR A 72 3.21 2.71 0.02
CA THR A 72 4.11 2.50 1.15
C THR A 72 3.29 2.38 2.45
N PRO A 73 3.88 1.96 3.57
CA PRO A 73 3.19 2.03 4.86
C PRO A 73 2.64 3.43 5.17
N ALA A 74 3.43 4.47 4.88
CA ALA A 74 2.98 5.86 5.04
C ALA A 74 1.80 6.20 4.11
N GLY A 75 1.79 5.66 2.90
CA GLY A 75 0.69 5.81 1.95
C GLY A 75 -0.60 5.17 2.47
N TRP A 76 -0.54 3.95 2.95
CA TRP A 76 -1.69 3.27 3.55
C TRP A 76 -2.20 4.03 4.78
N LYS A 77 -1.29 4.54 5.61
CA LYS A 77 -1.65 5.36 6.77
C LYS A 77 -2.40 6.63 6.35
N THR A 78 -1.93 7.29 5.30
CA THR A 78 -2.60 8.49 4.75
C THR A 78 -4.02 8.18 4.28
N LEU A 79 -4.22 7.05 3.58
CA LEU A 79 -5.54 6.62 3.15
C LEU A 79 -6.46 6.33 4.35
N ARG A 80 -5.92 5.69 5.36
CA ARG A 80 -6.66 5.37 6.58
C ARG A 80 -7.11 6.63 7.33
N GLU A 81 -6.23 7.59 7.48
CA GLU A 81 -6.54 8.90 8.10
C GLU A 81 -7.61 9.66 7.31
N ALA A 82 -7.70 9.45 6.02
CA ALA A 82 -8.71 10.04 5.15
C ALA A 82 -10.03 9.24 5.15
N SER A 83 -10.16 8.23 5.99
CA SER A 83 -11.35 7.36 6.10
C SER A 83 -11.70 6.64 4.80
N LEU A 84 -10.73 6.36 3.98
CA LEU A 84 -10.91 5.57 2.77
C LEU A 84 -10.90 4.08 3.09
N ARG A 85 -11.64 3.30 2.30
CA ARG A 85 -11.68 1.86 2.46
C ARG A 85 -10.34 1.25 2.08
N LEU A 86 -9.73 0.52 3.01
CA LEU A 86 -8.46 -0.14 2.81
C LEU A 86 -8.64 -1.64 2.64
N ARG A 87 -7.72 -2.26 1.91
CA ARG A 87 -7.57 -3.71 1.86
C ARG A 87 -6.75 -4.14 3.06
N GLU A 88 -7.42 -4.26 4.19
CA GLU A 88 -6.79 -4.53 5.47
C GLU A 88 -6.82 -6.02 5.82
N VAL A 89 -5.72 -6.49 6.42
CA VAL A 89 -5.62 -7.78 7.06
C VAL A 89 -5.27 -7.53 8.52
N VAL A 90 -6.11 -7.97 9.44
CA VAL A 90 -5.97 -7.69 10.87
C VAL A 90 -5.32 -8.86 11.59
N VAL A 91 -4.33 -8.57 12.43
CA VAL A 91 -3.60 -9.56 13.22
C VAL A 91 -3.48 -9.09 14.67
N SER A 92 -3.18 -10.03 15.58
CA SER A 92 -2.91 -9.72 16.98
C SER A 92 -1.56 -9.02 17.15
N ALA A 93 -1.35 -8.38 18.30
CA ALA A 93 -0.09 -7.72 18.64
C ALA A 93 1.10 -8.68 18.65
N ASP A 94 0.90 -9.92 19.07
CA ASP A 94 1.97 -10.94 19.09
C ASP A 94 2.45 -11.28 17.68
N VAL A 95 1.52 -11.43 16.75
CA VAL A 95 1.82 -11.70 15.33
C VAL A 95 2.41 -10.47 14.65
N ALA A 96 1.94 -9.30 15.02
CA ALA A 96 2.38 -8.03 14.43
C ALA A 96 3.90 -7.85 14.53
N ARG A 97 4.52 -8.28 15.61
CA ARG A 97 5.98 -8.18 15.78
C ARG A 97 6.75 -8.92 14.69
N PHE A 98 6.33 -10.13 14.35
CA PHE A 98 6.98 -10.93 13.31
C PHE A 98 6.74 -10.34 11.91
N VAL A 99 5.53 -9.88 11.67
CA VAL A 99 5.15 -9.26 10.40
C VAL A 99 5.90 -7.93 10.20
N ALA A 100 6.06 -7.14 11.26
CA ALA A 100 6.83 -5.90 11.21
C ALA A 100 8.32 -6.12 10.90
N GLU A 101 8.85 -7.29 11.22
CA GLU A 101 10.21 -7.70 10.87
C GLU A 101 10.33 -8.15 9.40
N GLY A 102 9.24 -8.21 8.65
CA GLY A 102 9.22 -8.63 7.26
C GLY A 102 8.93 -10.11 7.03
N LYS A 103 8.57 -10.85 8.07
CA LYS A 103 8.24 -12.27 7.96
C LYS A 103 6.84 -12.44 7.37
N SER A 104 6.65 -13.47 6.54
CA SER A 104 5.37 -13.78 5.92
C SER A 104 4.27 -14.02 6.95
N LEU A 105 3.08 -13.54 6.64
CA LEU A 105 1.90 -13.76 7.48
C LEU A 105 1.20 -15.05 7.07
N PHE A 106 1.09 -15.98 8.00
CA PHE A 106 0.37 -17.23 7.78
C PHE A 106 -1.13 -17.05 8.03
N SER A 107 -1.94 -17.74 7.25
CA SER A 107 -3.39 -17.65 7.30
C SER A 107 -3.98 -17.91 8.69
N LYS A 108 -3.41 -18.86 9.42
CA LYS A 108 -3.88 -19.21 10.77
C LYS A 108 -3.80 -18.06 11.79
N HIS A 109 -2.99 -17.04 11.51
CA HIS A 109 -2.81 -15.87 12.38
C HIS A 109 -3.66 -14.66 12.00
N VAL A 110 -4.43 -14.76 10.92
CA VAL A 110 -5.32 -13.68 10.49
C VAL A 110 -6.58 -13.68 11.34
N GLU A 111 -6.89 -12.57 11.99
CA GLU A 111 -8.11 -12.41 12.76
C GLU A 111 -9.28 -11.96 11.91
N ALA A 112 -9.03 -11.05 10.98
CA ALA A 112 -10.02 -10.54 10.04
C ALA A 112 -9.33 -10.04 8.78
N ALA A 113 -10.03 -10.03 7.67
CA ALA A 113 -9.53 -9.51 6.40
C ALA A 113 -10.67 -8.94 5.58
N ASP A 114 -10.38 -7.91 4.79
CA ASP A 114 -11.36 -7.40 3.83
C ASP A 114 -11.73 -8.52 2.85
N PRO A 115 -13.03 -8.88 2.77
CA PRO A 115 -13.47 -9.98 1.90
C PRO A 115 -13.27 -9.71 0.41
N GLU A 116 -13.06 -8.48 0.02
CA GLU A 116 -12.82 -8.13 -1.39
C GLU A 116 -11.37 -8.27 -1.83
N ILE A 117 -10.46 -8.60 -0.93
CA ILE A 117 -9.08 -8.89 -1.28
C ILE A 117 -9.02 -10.12 -2.18
N LEU A 118 -8.34 -9.98 -3.32
CA LEU A 118 -8.08 -11.08 -4.26
C LEU A 118 -6.60 -11.46 -4.21
N PRO A 119 -6.26 -12.72 -4.55
CA PRO A 119 -4.86 -13.11 -4.67
C PRO A 119 -4.10 -12.19 -5.62
N GLY A 120 -2.93 -11.75 -5.22
CA GLY A 120 -2.13 -10.81 -5.99
C GLY A 120 -2.36 -9.34 -5.66
N ASP A 121 -3.41 -9.01 -4.91
CA ASP A 121 -3.66 -7.64 -4.49
C ASP A 121 -2.63 -7.14 -3.48
N GLU A 122 -2.31 -5.85 -3.58
CA GLU A 122 -1.53 -5.17 -2.55
C GLU A 122 -2.43 -4.89 -1.35
N VAL A 123 -1.94 -5.22 -0.16
CA VAL A 123 -2.70 -5.11 1.09
C VAL A 123 -1.84 -4.50 2.19
N CYS A 124 -2.50 -3.98 3.21
CA CYS A 124 -1.84 -3.57 4.45
C CYS A 124 -2.23 -4.51 5.58
N VAL A 125 -1.28 -4.75 6.49
CA VAL A 125 -1.51 -5.53 7.70
C VAL A 125 -1.65 -4.55 8.86
N VAL A 126 -2.69 -4.73 9.66
CA VAL A 126 -3.09 -3.81 10.74
C VAL A 126 -3.14 -4.57 12.07
N SER A 127 -2.63 -3.97 13.12
CA SER A 127 -2.75 -4.45 14.49
C SER A 127 -2.92 -3.27 15.43
N ASP A 128 -3.85 -3.38 16.39
CA ASP A 128 -4.15 -2.31 17.34
C ASP A 128 -4.36 -0.94 16.65
N ASP A 129 -5.12 -0.96 15.56
CA ASP A 129 -5.47 0.23 14.79
C ASP A 129 -4.28 0.94 14.13
N ARG A 130 -3.15 0.22 13.94
CA ARG A 130 -1.95 0.73 13.30
C ARG A 130 -1.52 -0.17 12.14
N ILE A 131 -0.99 0.45 11.10
CA ILE A 131 -0.40 -0.28 9.98
C ILE A 131 0.97 -0.80 10.42
N VAL A 132 1.17 -2.10 10.36
CA VAL A 132 2.42 -2.75 10.77
C VAL A 132 3.23 -3.27 9.61
N ALA A 133 2.62 -3.52 8.47
CA ALA A 133 3.32 -3.97 7.27
C ALA A 133 2.48 -3.79 6.02
N VAL A 134 3.12 -3.93 4.88
CA VAL A 134 2.48 -3.97 3.56
C VAL A 134 3.01 -5.17 2.80
N GLY A 135 2.20 -5.71 1.91
CA GLY A 135 2.60 -6.85 1.12
C GLY A 135 1.58 -7.25 0.08
N LYS A 136 1.76 -8.45 -0.45
CA LYS A 136 0.94 -9.01 -1.52
C LYS A 136 0.10 -10.16 -0.98
N ALA A 137 -1.21 -10.12 -1.21
CA ALA A 137 -2.10 -11.21 -0.82
C ALA A 137 -1.81 -12.47 -1.62
N ILE A 138 -1.76 -13.61 -0.93
CA ILE A 138 -1.60 -14.93 -1.54
C ILE A 138 -2.95 -15.64 -1.59
N LEU A 139 -3.75 -15.48 -0.53
CA LEU A 139 -5.10 -16.03 -0.44
C LEU A 139 -6.13 -14.92 -0.64
N PRO A 140 -7.35 -15.27 -1.12
CA PRO A 140 -8.47 -14.34 -1.07
C PRO A 140 -8.77 -13.92 0.38
N GLY A 141 -9.19 -12.67 0.58
CA GLY A 141 -9.49 -12.16 1.93
C GLY A 141 -10.54 -13.00 2.66
N LYS A 142 -11.54 -13.47 1.92
CA LYS A 142 -12.61 -14.32 2.49
C LYS A 142 -12.10 -15.67 3.03
N ASP A 143 -10.93 -16.14 2.58
CA ASP A 143 -10.36 -17.42 3.01
C ASP A 143 -9.30 -17.25 4.11
N MET A 144 -8.80 -16.01 4.29
CA MET A 144 -7.80 -15.73 5.32
C MET A 144 -8.37 -15.98 6.73
N GLY A 145 -7.61 -16.68 7.55
CA GLY A 145 -8.05 -17.08 8.89
C GLY A 145 -8.93 -18.32 8.92
N ILE A 146 -9.57 -18.67 7.80
CA ILE A 146 -10.42 -19.86 7.66
C ILE A 146 -9.55 -21.03 7.19
N ILE A 147 -8.78 -20.84 6.14
CA ILE A 147 -7.78 -21.81 5.70
C ILE A 147 -6.62 -21.76 6.68
N ARG A 148 -6.36 -22.89 7.34
CA ARG A 148 -5.39 -22.94 8.46
C ARG A 148 -3.96 -23.20 8.02
N ARG A 149 -3.72 -23.50 6.76
CA ARG A 149 -2.39 -23.78 6.21
C ARG A 149 -1.99 -22.73 5.19
N GLY A 150 -0.69 -22.49 5.08
CA GLY A 150 -0.10 -21.63 4.07
C GLY A 150 -0.07 -20.17 4.45
N ARG A 151 0.56 -19.40 3.58
CA ARG A 151 0.73 -17.97 3.75
C ARG A 151 -0.50 -17.22 3.25
N ALA A 152 -0.96 -16.25 4.03
CA ALA A 152 -2.02 -15.33 3.60
C ALA A 152 -1.44 -14.13 2.86
N VAL A 153 -0.35 -13.56 3.37
CA VAL A 153 0.29 -12.37 2.81
C VAL A 153 1.80 -12.58 2.75
N LYS A 154 2.37 -12.30 1.59
CA LYS A 154 3.82 -12.16 1.44
C LYS A 154 4.19 -10.74 1.79
N ILE A 155 4.86 -10.55 2.93
CA ILE A 155 5.25 -9.23 3.40
C ILE A 155 6.40 -8.70 2.55
N ARG A 156 6.24 -7.47 2.07
CA ARG A 156 7.27 -6.76 1.32
C ARG A 156 8.04 -5.83 2.23
N ARG A 157 7.35 -5.13 3.12
CA ARG A 157 7.97 -4.18 4.02
C ARG A 157 7.21 -4.11 5.34
N GLY A 158 7.94 -4.23 6.45
CA GLY A 158 7.41 -4.02 7.78
C GLY A 158 7.67 -2.60 8.27
N VAL A 159 6.90 -2.21 9.28
CA VAL A 159 7.07 -0.93 10.00
C VAL A 159 7.65 -1.26 11.36
N SER A 160 8.87 -0.81 11.58
CA SER A 160 9.55 -0.98 12.87
C SER A 160 9.15 0.12 13.85
#